data_4e4af433504746f089247f52cd65d959
#
_entry.id   4e4af433504746f089247f52cd65d959
#
_cell.length_a   1.000
_cell.length_b   1.000
_cell.length_c   1.000
_cell.angle_alpha   90.00
_cell.angle_beta   90.00
_cell.angle_gamma   90.00
#
_symmetry.space_group_name_H-M   'P 1'
#
loop_
_entity.id
_entity.type
_entity.pdbx_description
1 polymer ?
#
loop_
_entity_poly.entity_id
_entity_poly.type
_entity_poly.pdbx_seq_one_letter_code
_entity_poly.pdbx_strand_id
1 'polypeptide(L)'
;MKKITILLASLAMAFSVSTASKAEYKFNFVMHSDTNNAFWAAVHKGFKDACDQVDADCQMLTLSGDGDQQEQLQNLESSIAQGVDGIVTTITHPTIFDAAVDEALAAGIPVITANTDHPGGATGSN
;
A
#
# COMPACT_ATOMS: atom_id res chain seq x y z
N MET A 1 50.86 28.10 48.45
CA MET A 1 50.66 27.23 47.31
C MET A 1 49.18 26.91 47.24
N LYS A 2 48.42 27.58 46.35
CA LYS A 2 46.95 27.39 46.22
C LYS A 2 46.71 26.33 45.12
N LYS A 3 46.06 25.22 45.49
CA LYS A 3 45.66 24.18 44.54
C LYS A 3 44.33 24.58 43.91
N ILE A 4 44.34 24.82 42.59
CA ILE A 4 43.15 25.11 41.80
C ILE A 4 42.60 23.75 41.32
N THR A 5 41.43 23.35 41.83
CA THR A 5 40.70 22.18 41.39
C THR A 5 39.77 22.60 40.24
N ILE A 6 40.08 22.18 39.03
CA ILE A 6 39.24 22.40 37.86
C ILE A 6 38.18 21.28 37.81
N LEU A 7 36.92 21.66 38.01
CA LEU A 7 35.75 20.79 37.88
C LEU A 7 35.32 20.79 36.40
N LEU A 8 35.61 19.70 35.68
CA LEU A 8 35.07 19.46 34.34
C LEU A 8 33.61 18.97 34.45
N ALA A 9 32.68 19.86 34.15
CA ALA A 9 31.29 19.49 33.98
C ALA A 9 31.09 18.92 32.57
N SER A 10 30.96 17.60 32.46
CA SER A 10 30.62 16.93 31.21
C SER A 10 29.11 17.08 30.93
N LEU A 11 28.76 17.97 29.99
CA LEU A 11 27.40 18.13 29.48
C LEU A 11 27.10 17.00 28.50
N ALA A 12 26.46 15.93 28.95
CA ALA A 12 25.97 14.86 28.09
C ALA A 12 24.71 15.36 27.36
N MET A 13 24.85 15.74 26.10
CA MET A 13 23.72 15.98 25.19
C MET A 13 23.10 14.61 24.84
N ALA A 14 21.97 14.31 25.43
CA ALA A 14 21.13 13.20 25.01
C ALA A 14 20.48 13.57 23.67
N PHE A 15 21.01 13.04 22.57
CA PHE A 15 20.34 13.04 21.28
C PHE A 15 19.15 12.08 21.37
N SER A 16 17.95 12.63 21.53
CA SER A 16 16.71 11.88 21.35
C SER A 16 16.56 11.58 19.85
N VAL A 17 16.96 10.39 19.41
CA VAL A 17 16.64 9.89 18.08
C VAL A 17 15.14 9.59 18.11
N SER A 18 14.34 10.47 17.52
CA SER A 18 12.94 10.18 17.23
C SER A 18 12.91 9.11 16.16
N THR A 19 12.72 7.86 16.54
CA THR A 19 12.41 6.79 15.59
C THR A 19 11.00 7.05 15.08
N ALA A 20 10.88 7.53 13.83
CA ALA A 20 9.61 7.52 13.15
C ALA A 20 9.07 6.08 13.19
N SER A 21 7.90 5.89 13.78
CA SER A 21 7.21 4.59 13.75
C SER A 21 6.98 4.26 12.28
N LYS A 22 7.54 3.15 11.80
CA LYS A 22 7.24 2.66 10.47
C LYS A 22 5.85 2.04 10.56
N ALA A 23 4.95 2.37 9.62
CA ALA A 23 3.65 1.71 9.52
C ALA A 23 3.84 0.19 9.54
N GLU A 24 3.01 -0.49 10.31
CA GLU A 24 3.12 -1.94 10.50
C GLU A 24 2.71 -2.70 9.25
N TYR A 25 1.70 -2.19 8.52
CA TYR A 25 1.14 -2.83 7.33
C TYR A 25 1.23 -1.94 6.11
N LYS A 26 1.29 -2.58 4.93
CA LYS A 26 1.25 -1.93 3.62
C LYS A 26 0.13 -2.50 2.78
N PHE A 27 -0.73 -1.64 2.26
CA PHE A 27 -1.82 -2.05 1.38
C PHE A 27 -1.81 -1.25 0.09
N ASN A 28 -1.98 -1.94 -1.03
CA ASN A 28 -2.14 -1.30 -2.33
C ASN A 28 -3.56 -1.51 -2.86
N PHE A 29 -4.14 -0.44 -3.42
CA PHE A 29 -5.36 -0.53 -4.21
C PHE A 29 -5.03 -0.28 -5.68
N VAL A 30 -5.14 -1.32 -6.49
CA VAL A 30 -4.90 -1.29 -7.94
C VAL A 30 -6.25 -1.15 -8.65
N MET A 31 -6.50 0.00 -9.24
CA MET A 31 -7.77 0.31 -9.89
C MET A 31 -7.65 0.38 -11.42
N HIS A 32 -8.79 0.30 -12.11
CA HIS A 32 -8.87 0.31 -13.58
C HIS A 32 -9.13 1.70 -14.20
N SER A 33 -9.02 2.74 -13.43
CA SER A 33 -9.34 4.10 -13.85
C SER A 33 -8.35 5.12 -13.26
N ASP A 34 -8.48 6.35 -13.68
CA ASP A 34 -7.81 7.50 -13.08
C ASP A 34 -8.66 8.11 -11.94
N THR A 35 -8.16 9.14 -11.30
CA THR A 35 -8.86 9.86 -10.21
C THR A 35 -9.65 11.08 -10.68
N ASN A 36 -9.76 11.32 -11.99
CA ASN A 36 -10.49 12.46 -12.53
C ASN A 36 -12.00 12.28 -12.39
N ASN A 37 -12.46 11.04 -12.24
CA ASN A 37 -13.86 10.72 -11.97
C ASN A 37 -14.18 10.93 -10.48
N ALA A 38 -15.26 11.65 -10.18
CA ALA A 38 -15.70 11.95 -8.82
C ALA A 38 -15.96 10.68 -7.95
N PHE A 39 -16.42 9.59 -8.56
CA PHE A 39 -16.59 8.31 -7.88
C PHE A 39 -15.26 7.81 -7.33
N TRP A 40 -14.24 7.73 -8.18
CA TRP A 40 -12.91 7.23 -7.77
C TRP A 40 -12.19 8.19 -6.82
N ALA A 41 -12.42 9.49 -6.93
CA ALA A 41 -11.92 10.45 -5.95
C ALA A 41 -12.51 10.20 -4.54
N ALA A 42 -13.80 9.85 -4.47
CA ALA A 42 -14.43 9.48 -3.20
C ALA A 42 -13.90 8.15 -2.65
N VAL A 43 -13.70 7.14 -3.50
CA VAL A 43 -13.11 5.85 -3.13
C VAL A 43 -11.68 6.04 -2.60
N HIS A 44 -10.87 6.83 -3.30
CA HIS A 44 -9.49 7.15 -2.86
C HIS A 44 -9.48 7.77 -1.46
N LYS A 45 -10.36 8.76 -1.25
CA LYS A 45 -10.48 9.39 0.08
C LYS A 45 -10.86 8.37 1.15
N GLY A 46 -11.86 7.52 0.90
CA GLY A 46 -12.30 6.49 1.84
C GLY A 46 -11.22 5.46 2.15
N PHE A 47 -10.47 5.04 1.13
CA PHE A 47 -9.33 4.12 1.30
C PHE A 47 -8.24 4.75 2.17
N LYS A 48 -7.87 6.00 1.87
CA LYS A 48 -6.89 6.72 2.69
C LYS A 48 -7.35 6.90 4.13
N ASP A 49 -8.59 7.33 4.35
CA ASP A 49 -9.16 7.50 5.69
C ASP A 49 -9.13 6.18 6.50
N ALA A 50 -9.41 5.05 5.85
CA ALA A 50 -9.34 3.73 6.48
C ALA A 50 -7.91 3.35 6.87
N CYS A 51 -6.94 3.62 6.00
CA CYS A 51 -5.53 3.36 6.26
C CYS A 51 -4.98 4.20 7.43
N ASP A 52 -5.35 5.48 7.47
CA ASP A 52 -4.97 6.38 8.55
C ASP A 52 -5.53 5.90 9.92
N GLN A 53 -6.70 5.24 9.94
CA GLN A 53 -7.28 4.69 11.18
C GLN A 53 -6.51 3.50 11.76
N VAL A 54 -5.80 2.76 10.93
CA VAL A 54 -5.03 1.57 11.32
C VAL A 54 -3.52 1.77 11.25
N ASP A 55 -3.07 3.01 11.01
CA ASP A 55 -1.65 3.39 10.87
C ASP A 55 -0.94 2.54 9.80
N ALA A 56 -1.62 2.28 8.68
CA ALA A 56 -1.09 1.53 7.56
C ALA A 56 -0.50 2.45 6.48
N ASP A 57 0.56 1.98 5.82
CA ASP A 57 1.12 2.61 4.62
C ASP A 57 0.33 2.13 3.39
N CYS A 58 -0.47 3.01 2.82
CA CYS A 58 -1.39 2.65 1.74
C CYS A 58 -1.14 3.46 0.48
N GLN A 59 -1.16 2.77 -0.65
CA GLN A 59 -1.03 3.38 -1.95
C GLN A 59 -2.19 3.01 -2.87
N MET A 60 -2.78 3.99 -3.55
CA MET A 60 -3.73 3.77 -4.63
C MET A 60 -3.02 3.93 -5.96
N LEU A 61 -2.93 2.84 -6.72
CA LEU A 61 -2.30 2.79 -8.03
C LEU A 61 -3.39 3.01 -9.09
N THR A 62 -3.32 4.18 -9.70
CA THR A 62 -4.25 4.63 -10.74
C THR A 62 -3.64 4.44 -12.11
N LEU A 63 -4.47 4.53 -13.15
CA LEU A 63 -4.04 4.47 -14.52
C LEU A 63 -3.75 5.88 -15.07
N SER A 64 -2.89 5.96 -16.07
CA SER A 64 -2.66 7.16 -16.87
C SER A 64 -3.86 7.49 -17.77
N GLY A 65 -4.69 6.50 -18.07
CA GLY A 65 -5.93 6.61 -18.83
C GLY A 65 -6.90 5.48 -18.48
N ASP A 66 -8.20 5.74 -18.62
CA ASP A 66 -9.23 4.76 -18.31
C ASP A 66 -9.10 3.47 -19.13
N GLY A 67 -9.15 2.34 -18.43
CA GLY A 67 -9.28 1.02 -19.03
C GLY A 67 -7.99 0.44 -19.62
N ASP A 68 -6.82 1.00 -19.32
CA ASP A 68 -5.54 0.37 -19.70
C ASP A 68 -5.27 -0.86 -18.81
N GLN A 69 -5.75 -2.01 -19.27
CA GLN A 69 -5.61 -3.28 -18.56
C GLN A 69 -4.16 -3.74 -18.44
N GLN A 70 -3.30 -3.34 -19.37
CA GLN A 70 -1.88 -3.70 -19.32
C GLN A 70 -1.16 -2.89 -18.23
N GLU A 71 -1.45 -1.60 -18.11
CA GLU A 71 -0.94 -0.77 -17.02
C GLU A 71 -1.49 -1.25 -15.67
N GLN A 72 -2.77 -1.63 -15.61
CA GLN A 72 -3.36 -2.21 -14.40
C GLN A 72 -2.65 -3.50 -13.99
N LEU A 73 -2.36 -4.40 -14.93
CA LEU A 73 -1.63 -5.63 -14.66
C LEU A 73 -0.22 -5.33 -14.13
N GLN A 74 0.50 -4.39 -14.74
CA GLN A 74 1.83 -3.98 -14.28
C GLN A 74 1.78 -3.41 -12.85
N ASN A 75 0.75 -2.65 -12.51
CA ASN A 75 0.54 -2.13 -11.17
C ASN A 75 0.29 -3.25 -10.15
N LEU A 76 -0.46 -4.28 -10.54
CA LEU A 76 -0.70 -5.47 -9.71
C LEU A 76 0.60 -6.26 -9.48
N GLU A 77 1.34 -6.57 -10.54
CA GLU A 77 2.63 -7.26 -10.47
C GLU A 77 3.66 -6.48 -9.65
N SER A 78 3.68 -5.14 -9.79
CA SER A 78 4.54 -4.27 -9.00
C SER A 78 4.19 -4.33 -7.51
N SER A 79 2.90 -4.39 -7.17
CA SER A 79 2.45 -4.53 -5.78
C SER A 79 2.90 -5.86 -5.16
N ILE A 80 2.83 -6.94 -5.93
CA ILE A 80 3.31 -8.27 -5.51
C ILE A 80 4.83 -8.22 -5.28
N ALA A 81 5.57 -7.66 -6.22
CA ALA A 81 7.03 -7.54 -6.12
C ALA A 81 7.49 -6.68 -4.92
N GLN A 82 6.69 -5.69 -4.52
CA GLN A 82 6.94 -4.88 -3.32
C GLN A 82 6.70 -5.64 -2.01
N GLY A 83 6.02 -6.79 -2.06
CA GLY A 83 5.70 -7.58 -0.87
C GLY A 83 4.77 -6.83 0.08
N VAL A 84 3.69 -6.26 -0.44
CA VAL A 84 2.66 -5.61 0.38
C VAL A 84 1.89 -6.65 1.21
N ASP A 85 1.26 -6.22 2.30
CA ASP A 85 0.51 -7.11 3.20
C ASP A 85 -0.91 -7.41 2.71
N GLY A 86 -1.37 -6.71 1.68
CA GLY A 86 -2.66 -6.97 1.03
C GLY A 86 -2.88 -6.07 -0.18
N ILE A 87 -3.68 -6.58 -1.10
CA ILE A 87 -4.04 -5.89 -2.34
C ILE A 87 -5.56 -5.82 -2.45
N VAL A 88 -6.06 -4.62 -2.72
CA VAL A 88 -7.41 -4.41 -3.24
C VAL A 88 -7.28 -4.18 -4.73
N THR A 89 -8.11 -4.80 -5.55
CA THR A 89 -8.08 -4.58 -7.00
C THR A 89 -9.48 -4.60 -7.61
N THR A 90 -9.58 -4.11 -8.83
CA THR A 90 -10.76 -4.25 -9.68
C THR A 90 -10.46 -5.25 -10.78
N ILE A 91 -11.37 -6.18 -11.07
CA ILE A 91 -11.19 -7.17 -12.14
C ILE A 91 -12.10 -6.81 -13.31
N THR A 92 -11.51 -6.28 -14.38
CA THR A 92 -12.24 -5.80 -15.56
C THR A 92 -12.12 -6.71 -16.78
N HIS A 93 -11.38 -7.81 -16.66
CA HIS A 93 -11.18 -8.79 -17.73
C HIS A 93 -11.24 -10.21 -17.17
N PRO A 94 -11.84 -11.17 -17.89
CA PRO A 94 -12.06 -12.51 -17.37
C PRO A 94 -10.82 -13.36 -17.10
N THR A 95 -9.66 -13.02 -17.66
CA THR A 95 -8.47 -13.89 -17.55
C THR A 95 -7.13 -13.17 -17.42
N ILE A 96 -7.03 -11.88 -17.77
CA ILE A 96 -5.72 -11.20 -17.86
C ILE A 96 -5.02 -11.07 -16.51
N PHE A 97 -5.79 -11.05 -15.42
CA PHE A 97 -5.28 -10.86 -14.06
C PHE A 97 -5.08 -12.17 -13.29
N ASP A 98 -5.58 -13.31 -13.80
CA ASP A 98 -5.62 -14.58 -13.07
C ASP A 98 -4.22 -15.00 -12.58
N ALA A 99 -3.24 -14.99 -13.48
CA ALA A 99 -1.89 -15.41 -13.13
C ALA A 99 -1.25 -14.52 -12.04
N ALA A 100 -1.47 -13.21 -12.10
CA ALA A 100 -0.95 -12.29 -11.10
C ALA A 100 -1.67 -12.43 -9.75
N VAL A 101 -2.99 -12.67 -9.77
CA VAL A 101 -3.75 -12.97 -8.54
C VAL A 101 -3.28 -14.26 -7.90
N ASP A 102 -3.10 -15.33 -8.70
CA ASP A 102 -2.57 -16.60 -8.20
C ASP A 102 -1.15 -16.44 -7.62
N GLU A 103 -0.30 -15.64 -8.25
CA GLU A 103 1.04 -15.32 -7.73
C GLU A 103 0.97 -14.58 -6.39
N ALA A 104 0.11 -13.58 -6.26
CA ALA A 104 -0.11 -12.88 -5.00
C ALA A 104 -0.51 -13.83 -3.88
N LEU A 105 -1.52 -14.68 -4.14
CA LEU A 105 -2.01 -15.65 -3.17
C LEU A 105 -0.94 -16.69 -2.80
N ALA A 106 -0.16 -17.17 -3.78
CA ALA A 106 0.96 -18.07 -3.53
C ALA A 106 2.09 -17.43 -2.70
N ALA A 107 2.26 -16.11 -2.83
CA ALA A 107 3.17 -15.31 -1.99
C ALA A 107 2.60 -15.00 -0.60
N GLY A 108 1.37 -15.42 -0.29
CA GLY A 108 0.71 -15.14 0.98
C GLY A 108 0.11 -13.73 1.08
N ILE A 109 -0.03 -13.03 -0.05
CA ILE A 109 -0.63 -11.69 -0.12
C ILE A 109 -2.13 -11.85 -0.41
N PRO A 110 -3.03 -11.52 0.53
CA PRO A 110 -4.46 -11.57 0.28
C PRO A 110 -4.88 -10.55 -0.78
N VAL A 111 -5.78 -10.96 -1.68
CA VAL A 111 -6.34 -10.11 -2.72
C VAL A 111 -7.84 -10.00 -2.52
N ILE A 112 -8.35 -8.77 -2.48
CA ILE A 112 -9.78 -8.45 -2.37
C ILE A 112 -10.21 -7.71 -3.62
N THR A 113 -11.32 -8.11 -4.23
CA THR A 113 -11.93 -7.38 -5.33
C THR A 113 -12.87 -6.28 -4.83
N ALA A 114 -12.91 -5.17 -5.52
CA ALA A 114 -13.80 -4.06 -5.22
C ALA A 114 -14.37 -3.45 -6.51
N ASN A 115 -15.61 -3.01 -6.49
CA ASN A 115 -16.36 -2.41 -7.59
C ASN A 115 -16.67 -3.40 -8.73
N THR A 116 -15.66 -3.99 -9.34
CA THR A 116 -15.79 -5.02 -10.37
C THR A 116 -15.06 -6.28 -9.96
N ASP A 117 -15.72 -7.41 -10.13
CA ASP A 117 -15.21 -8.73 -9.79
C ASP A 117 -15.09 -9.61 -11.03
N HIS A 118 -14.38 -10.72 -10.90
CA HIS A 118 -14.23 -11.71 -11.97
C HIS A 118 -15.61 -12.27 -12.39
N PRO A 119 -15.91 -12.42 -13.69
CA PRO A 119 -17.21 -12.91 -14.17
C PRO A 119 -17.60 -14.30 -13.66
N GLY A 120 -16.65 -15.10 -13.23
CA GLY A 120 -16.85 -16.43 -12.63
C GLY A 120 -17.02 -16.43 -11.10
N GLY A 121 -17.09 -15.26 -10.46
CA GLY A 121 -17.04 -15.12 -9.00
C GLY A 121 -15.61 -15.00 -8.50
N ALA A 122 -15.44 -14.71 -7.22
CA ALA A 122 -14.14 -14.47 -6.62
C ALA A 122 -13.16 -15.63 -6.87
N THR A 123 -12.13 -15.37 -7.64
CA THR A 123 -11.02 -16.30 -7.82
C THR A 123 -10.19 -16.29 -6.54
N GLY A 124 -10.09 -17.46 -5.90
CA GLY A 124 -9.19 -17.67 -4.77
C GLY A 124 -9.56 -16.96 -3.46
N SER A 125 -10.72 -16.35 -3.36
CA SER A 125 -11.20 -15.80 -2.11
C SER A 125 -11.78 -16.89 -1.22
N ASN A 126 -11.06 -17.30 -0.26
CA ASN A 126 -11.57 -17.92 0.97
C ASN A 126 -10.85 -17.30 2.16
#